data_5ad869cf4436134cf41e34599f1d941d
#
_entry.id   5ad869cf4436134cf41e34599f1d941d
#
_cell.length_a   1.000
_cell.length_b   1.000
_cell.length_c   1.000
_cell.angle_alpha   90.00
_cell.angle_beta   90.00
_cell.angle_gamma   90.00
#
_symmetry.space_group_name_H-M   'P 1'
#
loop_
_entity.id
_entity.type
_entity.pdbx_description
1 polymer ?
#
loop_
_entity_poly.entity_id
_entity_poly.type
_entity_poly.pdbx_seq_one_letter_code
_entity_poly.pdbx_strand_id
1 'polypeptide(L)'
;SERVEPYIELAKKYKLPVAVHTADYDKASPMRVYNMAKKYPEVNFIMVHMGLCTDNKEAIELLGKLPNLYGDTTWVSLESTIEIVKRYGSKKIFFGSDSPIDGVNTYTQNAKGEPSLYLRYFNELEDIIGSEAYADIMYRNAMEFFGINL
;
A
#
# COMPACT_ATOMS: atom_id res chain seq x y z
N SER A 1 -3.40 -18.71 -8.00
CA SER A 1 -4.25 -19.89 -8.19
C SER A 1 -4.98 -19.76 -9.54
N GLU A 2 -5.30 -20.85 -10.18
CA GLU A 2 -6.01 -20.91 -11.47
C GLU A 2 -7.29 -20.03 -11.49
N ARG A 3 -7.95 -19.84 -10.35
CA ARG A 3 -9.15 -19.00 -10.23
C ARG A 3 -8.88 -17.51 -10.37
N VAL A 4 -7.67 -17.04 -10.05
CA VAL A 4 -7.32 -15.60 -10.07
C VAL A 4 -6.65 -15.23 -11.39
N GLU A 5 -6.02 -16.17 -12.07
CA GLU A 5 -5.26 -15.92 -13.29
C GLU A 5 -6.06 -15.23 -14.42
N PRO A 6 -7.32 -15.60 -14.69
CA PRO A 6 -8.10 -14.88 -15.71
C PRO A 6 -8.25 -13.38 -15.43
N TYR A 7 -8.35 -12.98 -14.16
CA TYR A 7 -8.45 -11.56 -13.78
C TYR A 7 -7.11 -10.84 -13.96
N ILE A 8 -5.99 -11.53 -13.73
CA ILE A 8 -4.66 -10.95 -13.94
C ILE A 8 -4.37 -10.79 -15.43
N GLU A 9 -4.74 -11.77 -16.27
CA GLU A 9 -4.65 -11.64 -17.73
C GLU A 9 -5.50 -10.47 -18.24
N LEU A 10 -6.68 -10.24 -17.64
CA LEU A 10 -7.51 -9.09 -17.97
C LEU A 10 -6.84 -7.78 -17.56
N ALA A 11 -6.27 -7.72 -16.35
CA ALA A 11 -5.51 -6.56 -15.87
C ALA A 11 -4.31 -6.26 -16.78
N LYS A 12 -3.57 -7.30 -17.19
CA LYS A 12 -2.48 -7.18 -18.16
C LYS A 12 -2.97 -6.61 -19.50
N LYS A 13 -4.05 -7.16 -20.05
CA LYS A 13 -4.64 -6.71 -21.32
C LYS A 13 -5.00 -5.23 -21.30
N TYR A 14 -5.56 -4.75 -20.20
CA TYR A 14 -6.01 -3.37 -20.05
C TYR A 14 -5.00 -2.46 -19.36
N LYS A 15 -3.79 -2.96 -19.04
CA LYS A 15 -2.73 -2.23 -18.32
C LYS A 15 -3.21 -1.67 -16.98
N LEU A 16 -4.02 -2.46 -16.26
CA LEU A 16 -4.53 -2.10 -14.95
C LEU A 16 -3.67 -2.70 -13.84
N PRO A 17 -3.50 -2.01 -12.72
CA PRO A 17 -2.89 -2.59 -11.54
C PRO A 17 -3.85 -3.56 -10.85
N VAL A 18 -3.29 -4.44 -10.01
CA VAL A 18 -4.03 -5.39 -9.19
C VAL A 18 -3.77 -5.11 -7.73
N ALA A 19 -4.76 -4.60 -7.02
CA ALA A 19 -4.71 -4.40 -5.58
C ALA A 19 -5.24 -5.66 -4.86
N VAL A 20 -4.49 -6.18 -3.89
CA VAL A 20 -4.80 -7.43 -3.20
C VAL A 20 -4.72 -7.21 -1.71
N HIS A 21 -5.81 -7.51 -1.00
CA HIS A 21 -5.84 -7.55 0.47
C HIS A 21 -4.79 -8.51 1.01
N THR A 22 -3.95 -8.05 1.94
CA THR A 22 -2.95 -8.87 2.62
C THR A 22 -3.12 -8.82 4.14
N ALA A 23 -2.88 -9.95 4.81
CA ALA A 23 -3.07 -10.11 6.25
C ALA A 23 -2.21 -11.27 6.80
N ASP A 24 -2.30 -11.50 8.12
CA ASP A 24 -1.52 -12.46 8.89
C ASP A 24 -1.92 -13.95 8.70
N TYR A 25 -2.78 -14.27 7.74
CA TYR A 25 -3.20 -15.65 7.47
C TYR A 25 -2.79 -16.12 6.05
N ASP A 26 -2.58 -17.42 5.92
CA ASP A 26 -1.98 -18.02 4.71
C ASP A 26 -2.62 -17.57 3.39
N LYS A 27 -3.97 -17.51 3.32
CA LYS A 27 -4.68 -17.14 2.07
C LYS A 27 -4.49 -15.69 1.67
N ALA A 28 -4.14 -14.80 2.60
CA ALA A 28 -3.88 -13.38 2.39
C ALA A 28 -2.42 -12.98 2.66
N SER A 29 -1.51 -13.94 2.78
CA SER A 29 -0.08 -13.65 3.02
C SER A 29 0.50 -12.75 1.93
N PRO A 30 1.31 -11.72 2.29
CA PRO A 30 2.07 -10.90 1.36
C PRO A 30 2.90 -11.72 0.36
N MET A 31 3.43 -12.87 0.79
CA MET A 31 4.19 -13.80 -0.06
C MET A 31 3.39 -14.28 -1.28
N ARG A 32 2.07 -14.44 -1.17
CA ARG A 32 1.22 -14.83 -2.31
C ARG A 32 1.16 -13.75 -3.37
N VAL A 33 1.06 -12.49 -2.95
CA VAL A 33 1.08 -11.33 -3.87
C VAL A 33 2.45 -11.21 -4.54
N TYR A 34 3.53 -11.37 -3.77
CA TYR A 34 4.89 -11.40 -4.30
C TYR A 34 5.07 -12.48 -5.38
N ASN A 35 4.58 -13.70 -5.13
CA ASN A 35 4.67 -14.80 -6.10
C ASN A 35 3.89 -14.51 -7.38
N MET A 36 2.74 -13.81 -7.27
CA MET A 36 1.98 -13.37 -8.44
C MET A 36 2.71 -12.25 -9.19
N ALA A 37 3.25 -11.26 -8.49
CA ALA A 37 4.02 -10.18 -9.10
C ALA A 37 5.27 -10.70 -9.83
N LYS A 38 5.93 -11.72 -9.26
CA LYS A 38 7.06 -12.40 -9.90
C LYS A 38 6.66 -13.17 -11.16
N LYS A 39 5.46 -13.79 -11.16
CA LYS A 39 4.93 -14.55 -12.32
C LYS A 39 4.47 -13.62 -13.45
N TYR A 40 3.99 -12.42 -13.12
CA TYR A 40 3.44 -11.44 -14.06
C TYR A 40 4.19 -10.10 -13.97
N PRO A 41 5.44 -10.03 -14.43
CA PRO A 41 6.28 -8.83 -14.28
C PRO A 41 5.76 -7.59 -15.00
N GLU A 42 4.86 -7.75 -15.97
CA GLU A 42 4.19 -6.69 -16.72
C GLU A 42 2.94 -6.10 -16.04
N VAL A 43 2.50 -6.70 -14.92
CA VAL A 43 1.35 -6.23 -14.12
C VAL A 43 1.87 -5.67 -12.80
N ASN A 44 1.42 -4.49 -12.44
CA ASN A 44 1.72 -3.89 -11.14
C ASN A 44 0.78 -4.45 -10.07
N PHE A 45 1.34 -4.84 -8.92
CA PHE A 45 0.59 -5.36 -7.78
C PHE A 45 0.73 -4.45 -6.58
N ILE A 46 -0.37 -4.21 -5.86
CA ILE A 46 -0.40 -3.45 -4.61
C ILE A 46 -0.77 -4.42 -3.48
N MET A 47 0.10 -4.54 -2.48
CA MET A 47 -0.19 -5.22 -1.22
C MET A 47 -0.99 -4.28 -0.33
N VAL A 48 -2.32 -4.39 -0.36
CA VAL A 48 -3.20 -3.60 0.51
C VAL A 48 -2.99 -4.04 1.96
N HIS A 49 -2.84 -3.09 2.87
CA HIS A 49 -2.52 -3.26 4.29
C HIS A 49 -1.09 -3.72 4.61
N MET A 50 -0.27 -4.06 3.64
CA MET A 50 1.09 -4.55 3.90
C MET A 50 1.16 -5.69 4.94
N GLY A 51 0.16 -6.58 4.94
CA GLY A 51 0.01 -7.64 5.93
C GLY A 51 -0.75 -7.16 7.18
N LEU A 52 -2.07 -6.97 7.07
CA LEU A 52 -2.94 -6.55 8.19
C LEU A 52 -2.74 -7.46 9.41
N CYS A 53 -2.71 -6.87 10.61
CA CYS A 53 -2.46 -7.53 11.89
C CYS A 53 -1.05 -8.11 12.06
N THR A 54 -0.07 -7.73 11.22
CA THR A 54 1.34 -8.06 11.39
C THR A 54 2.17 -6.83 11.78
N ASP A 55 3.49 -7.02 11.95
CA ASP A 55 4.46 -5.92 12.10
C ASP A 55 4.96 -5.36 10.74
N ASN A 56 4.34 -5.72 9.65
CA ASN A 56 4.63 -5.37 8.25
C ASN A 56 6.02 -5.81 7.72
N LYS A 57 6.89 -6.40 8.53
CA LYS A 57 8.29 -6.70 8.14
C LYS A 57 8.39 -7.58 6.90
N GLU A 58 7.59 -8.66 6.81
CA GLU A 58 7.59 -9.52 5.64
C GLU A 58 7.24 -8.74 4.38
N ALA A 59 6.16 -7.96 4.42
CA ALA A 59 5.71 -7.17 3.28
C ALA A 59 6.75 -6.12 2.87
N ILE A 60 7.40 -5.46 3.84
CA ILE A 60 8.49 -4.50 3.59
C ILE A 60 9.66 -5.17 2.89
N GLU A 61 10.10 -6.35 3.36
CA GLU A 61 11.19 -7.10 2.71
C GLU A 61 10.83 -7.51 1.28
N LEU A 62 9.60 -7.93 1.04
CA LEU A 62 9.14 -8.35 -0.28
C LEU A 62 9.02 -7.18 -1.24
N LEU A 63 8.60 -6.01 -0.75
CA LEU A 63 8.39 -4.79 -1.53
C LEU A 63 9.64 -4.38 -2.32
N GLY A 64 10.82 -4.51 -1.71
CA GLY A 64 12.09 -4.15 -2.33
C GLY A 64 12.61 -5.14 -3.36
N LYS A 65 12.01 -6.35 -3.47
CA LYS A 65 12.53 -7.42 -4.33
C LYS A 65 12.05 -7.36 -5.77
N LEU A 66 10.95 -6.66 -6.04
CA LEU A 66 10.36 -6.60 -7.39
C LEU A 66 10.00 -5.16 -7.77
N PRO A 67 10.25 -4.75 -9.02
CA PRO A 67 9.93 -3.40 -9.48
C PRO A 67 8.42 -3.14 -9.57
N ASN A 68 7.63 -4.18 -9.85
CA ASN A 68 6.18 -4.13 -10.06
C ASN A 68 5.36 -4.45 -8.78
N LEU A 69 6.00 -4.43 -7.60
CA LEU A 69 5.33 -4.64 -6.32
C LEU A 69 5.30 -3.32 -5.53
N TYR A 70 4.12 -2.96 -5.03
CA TYR A 70 3.81 -1.73 -4.31
C TYR A 70 3.04 -2.05 -3.04
N GLY A 71 2.94 -1.07 -2.14
CA GLY A 71 2.12 -1.14 -0.95
C GLY A 71 1.22 0.08 -0.79
N ASP A 72 0.33 0.05 0.18
CA ASP A 72 -0.42 1.21 0.64
C ASP A 72 -0.25 1.46 2.15
N THR A 73 -0.75 2.59 2.63
CA THR A 73 -0.67 2.96 4.05
C THR A 73 -1.87 2.51 4.87
N THR A 74 -2.80 1.78 4.25
CA THR A 74 -4.05 1.36 4.89
C THR A 74 -3.78 0.48 6.10
N TRP A 75 -4.06 0.99 7.33
CA TRP A 75 -3.78 0.31 8.60
C TRP A 75 -2.29 -0.01 8.84
N VAL A 76 -1.40 0.64 8.11
CA VAL A 76 0.05 0.51 8.29
C VAL A 76 0.53 1.55 9.30
N SER A 77 1.43 1.18 10.21
CA SER A 77 1.98 2.13 11.16
C SER A 77 2.83 3.21 10.48
N LEU A 78 2.89 4.40 11.08
CA LEU A 78 3.75 5.47 10.60
C LEU A 78 5.21 5.01 10.53
N GLU A 79 5.66 4.25 11.52
CA GLU A 79 7.01 3.71 11.63
C GLU A 79 7.34 2.77 10.45
N SER A 80 6.41 1.89 10.08
CA SER A 80 6.58 1.00 8.92
C SER A 80 6.66 1.79 7.61
N THR A 81 5.85 2.83 7.45
CA THR A 81 5.90 3.72 6.28
C THR A 81 7.23 4.47 6.19
N ILE A 82 7.72 5.02 7.31
CA ILE A 82 9.03 5.67 7.38
C ILE A 82 10.15 4.69 7.01
N GLU A 83 10.08 3.44 7.50
CA GLU A 83 11.05 2.40 7.14
C GLU A 83 11.06 2.13 5.63
N ILE A 84 9.87 2.01 4.99
CA ILE A 84 9.76 1.82 3.54
C ILE A 84 10.46 2.97 2.80
N VAL A 85 10.17 4.23 3.18
CA VAL A 85 10.77 5.40 2.53
C VAL A 85 12.28 5.42 2.69
N LYS A 86 12.80 5.12 3.88
CA LYS A 86 14.25 5.05 4.13
C LYS A 86 14.94 3.96 3.33
N ARG A 87 14.30 2.82 3.11
CA ARG A 87 14.89 1.66 2.42
C ARG A 87 14.74 1.71 0.90
N TYR A 88 13.61 2.19 0.40
CA TYR A 88 13.23 2.05 -1.00
C TYR A 88 12.80 3.34 -1.67
N GLY A 89 12.76 4.46 -0.93
CA GLY A 89 12.23 5.73 -1.40
C GLY A 89 10.70 5.81 -1.36
N SER A 90 10.17 6.99 -1.72
CA SER A 90 8.73 7.30 -1.62
C SER A 90 7.86 6.66 -2.69
N LYS A 91 8.46 6.18 -3.81
CA LYS A 91 7.70 5.74 -5.00
C LYS A 91 7.06 4.34 -4.90
N LYS A 92 7.27 3.64 -3.78
CA LYS A 92 6.79 2.26 -3.59
C LYS A 92 5.50 2.14 -2.79
N ILE A 93 4.98 3.24 -2.26
CA ILE A 93 3.83 3.23 -1.38
C ILE A 93 2.84 4.35 -1.73
N PHE A 94 1.55 4.07 -1.56
CA PHE A 94 0.44 5.00 -1.81
C PHE A 94 -0.30 5.28 -0.51
N PHE A 95 -0.81 6.49 -0.32
CA PHE A 95 -1.72 6.77 0.77
C PHE A 95 -3.07 6.08 0.54
N GLY A 96 -3.54 5.37 1.54
CA GLY A 96 -4.86 4.77 1.63
C GLY A 96 -5.31 4.72 3.08
N SER A 97 -6.61 4.73 3.33
CA SER A 97 -7.19 4.77 4.69
C SER A 97 -8.24 3.70 4.96
N ASP A 98 -8.72 3.02 3.92
CA ASP A 98 -9.85 2.09 4.01
C ASP A 98 -11.14 2.73 4.59
N SER A 99 -11.23 4.08 4.47
CA SER A 99 -12.40 4.82 4.94
C SER A 99 -13.67 4.34 4.18
N PRO A 100 -14.81 4.15 4.84
CA PRO A 100 -15.15 4.55 6.21
C PRO A 100 -15.17 3.38 7.22
N ILE A 101 -14.33 2.36 7.09
CA ILE A 101 -14.36 1.17 7.98
C ILE A 101 -14.23 1.57 9.46
N ASP A 102 -13.42 2.59 9.77
CA ASP A 102 -13.28 3.11 11.13
C ASP A 102 -14.29 4.25 11.43
N GLY A 103 -15.36 4.35 10.67
CA GLY A 103 -16.41 5.37 10.79
C GLY A 103 -16.17 6.61 9.94
N VAL A 104 -17.11 7.55 10.01
CA VAL A 104 -17.11 8.79 9.18
C VAL A 104 -15.96 9.73 9.51
N ASN A 105 -15.36 9.60 10.68
CA ASN A 105 -14.26 10.45 11.15
C ASN A 105 -12.89 9.75 11.07
N THR A 106 -12.72 8.76 10.19
CA THR A 106 -11.50 7.95 10.04
C THR A 106 -10.20 8.78 10.07
N TYR A 107 -10.21 9.99 9.55
CA TYR A 107 -9.02 10.84 9.48
C TYR A 107 -8.69 11.56 10.80
N THR A 108 -9.63 11.67 11.72
CA THR A 108 -9.44 12.40 12.99
C THR A 108 -9.52 11.49 14.20
N GLN A 109 -10.43 10.53 14.19
CA GLN A 109 -10.63 9.60 15.29
C GLN A 109 -11.09 8.23 14.78
N ASN A 110 -10.77 7.18 15.54
CA ASN A 110 -11.25 5.84 15.27
C ASN A 110 -12.70 5.64 15.75
N ALA A 111 -13.28 4.46 15.51
CA ALA A 111 -14.65 4.13 15.91
C ALA A 111 -14.91 4.21 17.43
N LYS A 112 -13.86 4.21 18.26
CA LYS A 112 -13.93 4.35 19.73
C LYS A 112 -13.80 5.81 20.20
N GLY A 113 -13.59 6.76 19.27
CA GLY A 113 -13.35 8.17 19.58
C GLY A 113 -11.92 8.50 20.01
N GLU A 114 -10.97 7.55 19.87
CA GLU A 114 -9.55 7.80 20.10
C GLU A 114 -8.91 8.43 18.86
N PRO A 115 -7.78 9.16 18.99
CA PRO A 115 -7.08 9.71 17.84
C PRO A 115 -6.80 8.66 16.76
N SER A 116 -7.11 9.01 15.51
CA SER A 116 -6.88 8.12 14.38
C SER A 116 -5.39 7.92 14.11
N LEU A 117 -5.02 6.73 13.60
CA LEU A 117 -3.70 6.48 13.03
C LEU A 117 -3.31 7.56 12.01
N TYR A 118 -4.26 8.03 11.20
CA TYR A 118 -4.00 8.98 10.11
C TYR A 118 -3.72 10.40 10.57
N LEU A 119 -4.08 10.77 11.80
CA LEU A 119 -3.64 12.06 12.37
C LEU A 119 -2.12 12.17 12.42
N ARG A 120 -1.42 11.08 12.73
CA ARG A 120 0.04 11.06 12.71
C ARG A 120 0.60 11.22 11.29
N TYR A 121 -0.04 10.63 10.29
CA TYR A 121 0.33 10.83 8.90
C TYR A 121 0.23 12.29 8.47
N PHE A 122 -0.82 13.00 8.89
CA PHE A 122 -1.02 14.40 8.53
C PHE A 122 -0.16 15.37 9.35
N ASN A 123 0.16 15.03 10.60
CA ASN A 123 0.84 15.94 11.52
C ASN A 123 2.35 15.71 11.62
N GLU A 124 2.84 14.51 11.35
CA GLU A 124 4.22 14.12 11.65
C GLU A 124 5.01 13.67 10.41
N LEU A 125 4.36 13.02 9.43
CA LEU A 125 5.08 12.32 8.34
C LEU A 125 5.91 13.29 7.50
N GLU A 126 5.37 14.45 7.13
CA GLU A 126 6.06 15.43 6.30
C GLU A 126 7.37 15.91 6.93
N ASP A 127 7.35 16.22 8.22
CA ASP A 127 8.53 16.67 8.96
C ASP A 127 9.63 15.60 9.01
N ILE A 128 9.24 14.32 8.97
CA ILE A 128 10.17 13.19 9.08
C ILE A 128 10.81 12.82 7.74
N ILE A 129 10.01 12.78 6.67
CA ILE A 129 10.47 12.28 5.36
C ILE A 129 10.71 13.39 4.32
N GLY A 130 10.32 14.62 4.62
CA GLY A 130 10.40 15.80 3.74
C GLY A 130 9.21 15.94 2.78
N SER A 131 8.95 17.19 2.35
CA SER A 131 7.75 17.56 1.58
C SER A 131 7.64 16.83 0.25
N GLU A 132 8.75 16.57 -0.44
CA GLU A 132 8.72 15.85 -1.73
C GLU A 132 8.27 14.39 -1.56
N ALA A 133 8.85 13.66 -0.60
CA ALA A 133 8.47 12.28 -0.32
C ALA A 133 7.04 12.20 0.24
N TYR A 134 6.64 13.17 1.06
CA TYR A 134 5.27 13.27 1.56
C TYR A 134 4.27 13.45 0.42
N ALA A 135 4.50 14.41 -0.47
CA ALA A 135 3.63 14.64 -1.63
C ALA A 135 3.56 13.42 -2.57
N ASP A 136 4.68 12.71 -2.75
CA ASP A 136 4.70 11.45 -3.51
C ASP A 136 3.73 10.44 -2.93
N ILE A 137 3.81 10.17 -1.62
CA ILE A 137 2.96 9.18 -0.94
C ILE A 137 1.51 9.61 -0.94
N MET A 138 1.24 10.87 -0.58
CA MET A 138 -0.12 11.34 -0.34
C MET A 138 -0.98 11.45 -1.60
N TYR A 139 -0.37 11.78 -2.75
CA TYR A 139 -1.15 11.93 -3.99
C TYR A 139 -0.39 11.68 -5.31
N ARG A 140 0.89 12.10 -5.46
CA ARG A 140 1.59 12.05 -6.75
C ARG A 140 1.75 10.64 -7.29
N ASN A 141 2.10 9.68 -6.42
CA ASN A 141 2.24 8.28 -6.82
C ASN A 141 0.92 7.71 -7.36
N ALA A 142 -0.20 8.01 -6.71
CA ALA A 142 -1.51 7.58 -7.19
C ALA A 142 -1.84 8.23 -8.55
N MET A 143 -1.58 9.53 -8.70
CA MET A 143 -1.80 10.23 -9.97
C MET A 143 -0.99 9.61 -11.11
N GLU A 144 0.31 9.43 -10.92
CA GLU A 144 1.20 8.82 -11.92
C GLU A 144 0.78 7.38 -12.24
N PHE A 145 0.49 6.60 -11.20
CA PHE A 145 0.20 5.17 -11.31
C PHE A 145 -1.14 4.88 -12.01
N PHE A 146 -2.15 5.70 -11.77
CA PHE A 146 -3.47 5.57 -12.37
C PHE A 146 -3.71 6.48 -13.60
N GLY A 147 -2.68 7.25 -14.00
CA GLY A 147 -2.79 8.15 -15.15
C GLY A 147 -3.80 9.28 -14.93
N ILE A 148 -3.92 9.77 -13.70
CA ILE A 148 -4.83 10.85 -13.33
C ILE A 148 -4.12 12.20 -13.58
N ASN A 149 -4.70 13.02 -14.45
CA ASN A 149 -4.27 14.40 -14.67
C ASN A 149 -5.27 15.34 -13.99
N LEU A 150 -4.77 16.21 -13.10
CA LEU A 150 -5.54 17.29 -12.48
C LEU A 150 -5.40 18.56 -13.29
#